data_2028f0b22e55061401f47fc41baddd32
#
_entry.id   2028f0b22e55061401f47fc41baddd32
#
_cell.length_a   1.000
_cell.length_b   1.000
_cell.length_c   1.000
_cell.angle_alpha   90.00
_cell.angle_beta   90.00
_cell.angle_gamma   90.00
#
_symmetry.space_group_name_H-M   'P 1'
#
loop_
_entity.id
_entity.type
_entity.pdbx_description
1 polymer ?
#
loop_
_entity_poly.entity_id
_entity_poly.type
_entity_poly.pdbx_seq_one_letter_code
_entity_poly.pdbx_strand_id
1 'polypeptide(L)'
;MCIRDRPYAVIDATAITSMRTGAITAIGAKYLAKKENKILGHLGCRGTAFWNVVLLDSLYDFEEIRINSRRQESMDAFAQRLEDRLHKKITITKNSQECLEGADIMVEATRLMEPQPLLRTAWVRPGNFVVPYGTICANEITLTDVMDKIVVDDWGQCKEGGKLGSLSPHVRAGKLTKETLYAELGEIVAGKKPGRENAQERILFWHRGLSTNDIALGQLYYEKALALGIGTKLFYR
;
A
#
# COMPACT_ATOMS: atom_id res chain seq x y z
N MET A 1 11.78 -4.97 20.54
CA MET A 1 12.08 -6.34 20.05
C MET A 1 12.43 -7.22 21.25
N CYS A 2 11.99 -8.46 21.26
CA CYS A 2 12.18 -9.40 22.36
C CYS A 2 12.66 -10.75 21.85
N ILE A 3 13.49 -11.42 22.63
CA ILE A 3 13.92 -12.81 22.40
C ILE A 3 13.84 -13.58 23.72
N ARG A 4 13.19 -14.75 23.71
CA ARG A 4 12.94 -15.56 24.90
C ARG A 4 12.36 -14.72 26.05
N ASP A 5 11.28 -13.97 25.76
CA ASP A 5 10.55 -13.09 26.69
C ASP A 5 11.38 -11.92 27.30
N ARG A 6 12.54 -11.63 26.72
CA ARG A 6 13.38 -10.50 27.12
C ARG A 6 13.45 -9.45 26.02
N PRO A 7 13.24 -8.16 26.33
CA PRO A 7 13.49 -7.11 25.39
C PRO A 7 14.99 -7.01 25.08
N TYR A 8 15.38 -6.96 23.82
CA TYR A 8 16.77 -6.77 23.45
C TYR A 8 17.03 -5.48 22.65
N ALA A 9 15.97 -4.81 22.23
CA ALA A 9 16.07 -3.49 21.63
C ALA A 9 14.78 -2.68 21.82
N VAL A 10 14.94 -1.38 22.00
CA VAL A 10 13.89 -0.36 21.92
C VAL A 10 14.24 0.55 20.76
N ILE A 11 13.34 0.66 19.78
CA ILE A 11 13.58 1.38 18.52
C ILE A 11 12.41 2.31 18.26
N ASP A 12 12.67 3.56 17.84
CA ASP A 12 11.61 4.45 17.33
C ASP A 12 11.03 3.86 16.04
N ALA A 13 9.74 3.55 16.09
CA ALA A 13 9.03 2.89 15.00
C ALA A 13 8.43 3.87 13.95
N THR A 14 8.63 5.18 14.08
CA THR A 14 8.02 6.18 13.19
C THR A 14 8.43 5.96 11.73
N ALA A 15 9.73 5.82 11.50
CA ALA A 15 10.25 5.52 10.15
C ALA A 15 9.87 4.11 9.70
N ILE A 16 9.98 3.12 10.59
CA ILE A 16 9.65 1.71 10.31
C ILE A 16 8.21 1.60 9.81
N THR A 17 7.25 2.19 10.53
CA THR A 17 5.82 2.12 10.14
C THR A 17 5.56 2.67 8.75
N SER A 18 6.17 3.80 8.40
CA SER A 18 5.99 4.40 7.07
C SER A 18 6.64 3.55 5.97
N MET A 19 7.86 3.08 6.19
CA MET A 19 8.62 2.32 5.19
C MET A 19 8.02 0.92 4.96
N ARG A 20 7.67 0.17 6.03
CA ARG A 20 7.11 -1.17 5.87
C ARG A 20 5.75 -1.17 5.18
N THR A 21 4.96 -0.09 5.37
CA THR A 21 3.67 0.05 4.67
C THR A 21 3.87 0.30 3.18
N GLY A 22 4.84 1.13 2.80
CA GLY A 22 5.22 1.26 1.39
C GLY A 22 5.81 -0.03 0.80
N ALA A 23 6.63 -0.73 1.59
CA ALA A 23 7.26 -1.97 1.16
C ALA A 23 6.23 -3.08 0.85
N ILE A 24 5.18 -3.23 1.66
CA ILE A 24 4.16 -4.26 1.39
C ILE A 24 3.38 -3.96 0.10
N THR A 25 3.08 -2.68 -0.19
CA THR A 25 2.50 -2.29 -1.48
C THR A 25 3.45 -2.64 -2.63
N ALA A 26 4.73 -2.32 -2.50
CA ALA A 26 5.74 -2.60 -3.53
C ALA A 26 5.94 -4.12 -3.73
N ILE A 27 5.96 -4.90 -2.66
CA ILE A 27 6.00 -6.38 -2.76
C ILE A 27 4.75 -6.89 -3.48
N GLY A 28 3.56 -6.42 -3.11
CA GLY A 28 2.33 -6.74 -3.83
C GLY A 28 2.43 -6.40 -5.32
N ALA A 29 2.89 -5.20 -5.64
CA ALA A 29 3.06 -4.76 -7.03
C ALA A 29 4.05 -5.65 -7.81
N LYS A 30 5.17 -6.04 -7.21
CA LYS A 30 6.17 -6.92 -7.83
C LYS A 30 5.58 -8.25 -8.35
N TYR A 31 4.58 -8.79 -7.66
CA TYR A 31 3.96 -10.07 -8.03
C TYR A 31 2.63 -9.91 -8.77
N LEU A 32 1.94 -8.79 -8.58
CA LEU A 32 0.55 -8.62 -9.00
C LEU A 32 0.33 -7.54 -10.07
N ALA A 33 1.24 -6.57 -10.22
CA ALA A 33 1.15 -5.59 -11.29
C ALA A 33 1.78 -6.12 -12.59
N LYS A 34 1.55 -5.46 -13.70
CA LYS A 34 2.23 -5.76 -14.97
C LYS A 34 3.75 -5.55 -14.81
N LYS A 35 4.55 -6.11 -15.68
CA LYS A 35 6.00 -5.81 -15.71
C LYS A 35 6.29 -4.38 -16.14
N GLU A 36 5.49 -3.86 -17.06
CA GLU A 36 5.61 -2.50 -17.57
C GLU A 36 4.41 -1.68 -17.11
N ASN A 37 4.66 -0.75 -16.20
CA ASN A 37 3.70 0.24 -15.73
C ASN A 37 4.31 1.62 -15.92
N LYS A 38 3.58 2.53 -16.55
CA LYS A 38 4.05 3.85 -16.93
C LYS A 38 3.49 4.97 -16.03
N ILE A 39 2.29 4.78 -15.55
CA ILE A 39 1.54 5.83 -14.84
C ILE A 39 1.12 5.31 -13.47
N LEU A 40 1.55 6.02 -12.42
CA LEU A 40 1.08 5.83 -11.05
C LEU A 40 0.06 6.91 -10.69
N GLY A 41 -1.13 6.53 -10.26
CA GLY A 41 -2.10 7.40 -9.61
C GLY A 41 -2.15 7.14 -8.11
N HIS A 42 -1.89 8.15 -7.27
CA HIS A 42 -1.83 8.00 -5.82
C HIS A 42 -2.72 9.02 -5.11
N LEU A 43 -3.78 8.55 -4.47
CA LEU A 43 -4.64 9.37 -3.62
C LEU A 43 -4.13 9.34 -2.17
N GLY A 44 -3.95 10.52 -1.59
CA GLY A 44 -3.41 10.71 -0.25
C GLY A 44 -1.93 11.11 -0.26
N CYS A 45 -1.60 12.20 0.47
CA CYS A 45 -0.28 12.83 0.45
C CYS A 45 0.38 12.86 1.85
N ARG A 46 -0.06 12.03 2.79
CA ARG A 46 0.42 12.04 4.17
C ARG A 46 0.79 10.64 4.68
N GLY A 47 1.44 10.60 5.83
CA GLY A 47 1.79 9.35 6.51
C GLY A 47 2.68 8.45 5.65
N THR A 48 2.16 7.30 5.25
CA THR A 48 2.90 6.26 4.52
C THR A 48 3.07 6.53 3.03
N ALA A 49 2.39 7.55 2.48
CA ALA A 49 2.35 7.84 1.05
C ALA A 49 3.75 8.03 0.42
N PHE A 50 4.67 8.70 1.12
CA PHE A 50 6.01 8.97 0.59
C PHE A 50 6.75 7.68 0.21
N TRP A 51 6.86 6.75 1.16
CA TRP A 51 7.55 5.49 0.91
C TRP A 51 6.78 4.57 -0.04
N ASN A 52 5.46 4.72 -0.11
CA ASN A 52 4.65 4.01 -1.08
C ASN A 52 5.04 4.40 -2.51
N VAL A 53 5.06 5.71 -2.80
CA VAL A 53 5.44 6.22 -4.13
C VAL A 53 6.91 5.91 -4.44
N VAL A 54 7.84 6.19 -3.52
CA VAL A 54 9.28 5.98 -3.73
C VAL A 54 9.61 4.51 -4.03
N LEU A 55 9.02 3.56 -3.28
CA LEU A 55 9.29 2.15 -3.48
C LEU A 55 8.61 1.59 -4.73
N LEU A 56 7.43 2.08 -5.10
CA LEU A 56 6.81 1.73 -6.37
C LEU A 56 7.62 2.27 -7.55
N ASP A 57 8.09 3.51 -7.49
CA ASP A 57 8.91 4.09 -8.56
C ASP A 57 10.24 3.34 -8.72
N SER A 58 10.84 2.86 -7.64
CA SER A 58 12.06 2.03 -7.71
C SER A 58 11.88 0.70 -8.45
N LEU A 59 10.64 0.21 -8.59
CA LEU A 59 10.32 -1.01 -9.32
C LEU A 59 10.03 -0.76 -10.81
N TYR A 60 9.39 0.40 -11.12
CA TYR A 60 8.78 0.61 -12.44
C TYR A 60 9.36 1.81 -13.20
N ASP A 61 10.07 2.72 -12.53
CA ASP A 61 10.60 3.95 -13.13
C ASP A 61 9.51 4.70 -13.93
N PHE A 62 8.44 5.11 -13.23
CA PHE A 62 7.25 5.70 -13.85
C PHE A 62 7.56 6.91 -14.73
N GLU A 63 6.92 6.98 -15.89
CA GLU A 63 6.95 8.15 -16.76
C GLU A 63 6.11 9.30 -16.19
N GLU A 64 5.02 8.97 -15.47
CA GLU A 64 4.15 9.94 -14.82
C GLU A 64 3.71 9.45 -13.44
N ILE A 65 3.85 10.33 -12.44
CA ILE A 65 3.32 10.12 -11.09
C ILE A 65 2.30 11.21 -10.82
N ARG A 66 1.04 10.82 -10.67
CA ARG A 66 -0.10 11.69 -10.36
C ARG A 66 -0.46 11.58 -8.89
N ILE A 67 -0.66 12.72 -8.25
CA ILE A 67 -1.09 12.76 -6.86
C ILE A 67 -2.34 13.62 -6.68
N ASN A 68 -3.18 13.23 -5.74
CA ASN A 68 -4.31 14.05 -5.30
C ASN A 68 -4.57 13.88 -3.80
N SER A 69 -5.03 14.95 -3.18
CA SER A 69 -5.44 14.97 -1.78
C SER A 69 -6.36 16.17 -1.53
N ARG A 70 -7.03 16.20 -0.38
CA ARG A 70 -7.99 17.25 -0.04
C ARG A 70 -7.38 18.65 0.09
N ARG A 71 -6.13 18.76 0.54
CA ARG A 71 -5.49 20.06 0.86
C ARG A 71 -4.37 20.35 -0.12
N GLN A 72 -4.42 21.51 -0.79
CA GLN A 72 -3.39 21.96 -1.73
C GLN A 72 -2.01 21.99 -1.07
N GLU A 73 -1.86 22.63 0.07
CA GLU A 73 -0.59 22.70 0.81
C GLU A 73 0.04 21.32 1.08
N SER A 74 -0.79 20.30 1.34
CA SER A 74 -0.29 18.93 1.55
C SER A 74 0.17 18.27 0.26
N MET A 75 -0.45 18.62 -0.86
CA MET A 75 -0.03 18.15 -2.19
C MET A 75 1.28 18.82 -2.61
N ASP A 76 1.39 20.14 -2.42
CA ASP A 76 2.58 20.91 -2.79
C ASP A 76 3.81 20.42 -2.00
N ALA A 77 3.68 20.31 -0.67
CA ALA A 77 4.75 19.80 0.18
C ALA A 77 5.12 18.34 -0.14
N PHE A 78 4.14 17.53 -0.52
CA PHE A 78 4.38 16.14 -0.89
C PHE A 78 5.04 16.01 -2.26
N ALA A 79 4.60 16.79 -3.25
CA ALA A 79 5.20 16.86 -4.57
C ALA A 79 6.67 17.27 -4.47
N GLN A 80 6.98 18.35 -3.76
CA GLN A 80 8.34 18.81 -3.56
C GLN A 80 9.25 17.73 -2.97
N ARG A 81 8.80 17.06 -1.92
CA ARG A 81 9.57 15.98 -1.28
C ARG A 81 9.82 14.79 -2.22
N LEU A 82 8.85 14.48 -3.09
CA LEU A 82 9.02 13.42 -4.09
C LEU A 82 9.96 13.85 -5.21
N GLU A 83 9.84 15.08 -5.71
CA GLU A 83 10.71 15.66 -6.74
C GLU A 83 12.17 15.68 -6.27
N ASP A 84 12.41 16.12 -5.03
CA ASP A 84 13.76 16.13 -4.42
C ASP A 84 14.34 14.70 -4.31
N ARG A 85 13.50 13.70 -4.11
CA ARG A 85 13.94 12.31 -3.91
C ARG A 85 14.08 11.52 -5.19
N LEU A 86 13.16 11.73 -6.14
CA LEU A 86 13.06 10.93 -7.37
C LEU A 86 13.71 11.62 -8.57
N HIS A 87 13.96 12.94 -8.47
CA HIS A 87 14.42 13.79 -9.57
C HIS A 87 13.48 13.75 -10.79
N LYS A 88 12.18 13.64 -10.52
CA LYS A 88 11.08 13.57 -11.49
C LYS A 88 10.02 14.61 -11.15
N LYS A 89 9.38 15.17 -12.18
CA LYS A 89 8.22 16.03 -11.97
C LYS A 89 7.02 15.23 -11.48
N ILE A 90 6.33 15.76 -10.47
CA ILE A 90 5.12 15.19 -9.92
C ILE A 90 3.91 15.97 -10.38
N THR A 91 2.91 15.27 -10.92
CA THR A 91 1.68 15.89 -11.42
C THR A 91 0.65 15.98 -10.30
N ILE A 92 0.37 17.20 -9.83
CA ILE A 92 -0.74 17.46 -8.89
C ILE A 92 -2.02 17.59 -9.73
N THR A 93 -3.01 16.73 -9.47
CA THR A 93 -4.28 16.69 -10.20
C THR A 93 -5.38 17.45 -9.45
N LYS A 94 -6.42 17.91 -10.17
CA LYS A 94 -7.52 18.70 -9.60
C LYS A 94 -8.48 17.84 -8.76
N ASN A 95 -8.61 16.56 -9.08
CA ASN A 95 -9.56 15.64 -8.46
C ASN A 95 -9.07 14.19 -8.54
N SER A 96 -9.80 13.29 -7.89
CA SER A 96 -9.49 11.86 -7.86
C SER A 96 -9.61 11.19 -9.23
N GLN A 97 -10.48 11.66 -10.11
CA GLN A 97 -10.63 11.13 -11.46
C GLN A 97 -9.38 11.37 -12.29
N GLU A 98 -8.92 12.60 -12.38
CA GLU A 98 -7.68 12.95 -13.10
C GLU A 98 -6.46 12.21 -12.55
N CYS A 99 -6.47 11.92 -11.23
CA CYS A 99 -5.40 11.17 -10.58
C CYS A 99 -5.39 9.70 -10.99
N LEU A 100 -6.54 9.04 -10.96
CA LEU A 100 -6.62 7.58 -11.06
C LEU A 100 -7.00 7.08 -12.45
N GLU A 101 -7.89 7.78 -13.17
CA GLU A 101 -8.34 7.30 -14.47
C GLU A 101 -7.19 7.28 -15.48
N GLY A 102 -6.98 6.13 -16.08
CA GLY A 102 -5.87 5.90 -17.02
C GLY A 102 -4.54 5.57 -16.37
N ALA A 103 -4.42 5.56 -15.04
CA ALA A 103 -3.22 5.06 -14.38
C ALA A 103 -3.12 3.53 -14.52
N ASP A 104 -1.90 2.99 -14.57
CA ASP A 104 -1.63 1.55 -14.57
C ASP A 104 -1.75 0.97 -13.16
N ILE A 105 -1.20 1.71 -12.20
CA ILE A 105 -1.28 1.40 -10.78
C ILE A 105 -2.10 2.50 -10.10
N MET A 106 -3.16 2.09 -9.40
CA MET A 106 -4.05 2.98 -8.66
C MET A 106 -3.90 2.72 -7.16
N VAL A 107 -3.44 3.70 -6.41
CA VAL A 107 -3.30 3.61 -4.96
C VAL A 107 -4.28 4.54 -4.28
N GLU A 108 -5.09 4.01 -3.37
CA GLU A 108 -5.95 4.79 -2.50
C GLU A 108 -5.46 4.67 -1.04
N ALA A 109 -4.93 5.76 -0.50
CA ALA A 109 -4.28 5.84 0.81
C ALA A 109 -4.84 7.00 1.66
N THR A 110 -6.10 7.35 1.47
CA THR A 110 -6.69 8.50 2.14
C THR A 110 -7.07 8.20 3.61
N ARG A 111 -7.16 9.25 4.39
CA ARG A 111 -7.72 9.22 5.75
C ARG A 111 -9.03 10.01 5.75
N LEU A 112 -10.09 9.35 5.35
CA LEU A 112 -11.44 9.91 5.40
C LEU A 112 -11.98 9.83 6.84
N MET A 113 -12.96 10.70 7.15
CA MET A 113 -13.74 10.63 8.39
C MET A 113 -15.01 9.79 8.19
N GLU A 114 -15.53 9.80 6.96
CA GLU A 114 -16.71 9.07 6.52
C GLU A 114 -16.47 8.44 5.16
N PRO A 115 -17.17 7.34 4.80
CA PRO A 115 -17.05 6.73 3.49
C PRO A 115 -17.42 7.70 2.36
N GLN A 116 -16.54 7.81 1.37
CA GLN A 116 -16.75 8.63 0.18
C GLN A 116 -16.10 7.95 -1.03
N PRO A 117 -16.82 7.70 -2.13
CA PRO A 117 -16.27 7.02 -3.30
C PRO A 117 -15.33 7.95 -4.09
N LEU A 118 -14.05 7.88 -3.79
CA LEU A 118 -12.97 8.58 -4.50
C LEU A 118 -12.35 7.71 -5.61
N LEU A 119 -12.44 6.39 -5.51
CA LEU A 119 -12.06 5.43 -6.54
C LEU A 119 -13.31 4.76 -7.09
N ARG A 120 -13.54 4.93 -8.39
CA ARG A 120 -14.74 4.42 -9.07
C ARG A 120 -14.43 3.18 -9.89
N THR A 121 -15.38 2.26 -9.89
CA THR A 121 -15.30 1.00 -10.63
C THR A 121 -15.11 1.24 -12.13
N ALA A 122 -15.77 2.25 -12.70
CA ALA A 122 -15.70 2.59 -14.12
C ALA A 122 -14.29 3.01 -14.60
N TRP A 123 -13.38 3.39 -13.71
CA TRP A 123 -12.02 3.77 -14.06
C TRP A 123 -11.07 2.58 -14.16
N VAL A 124 -11.50 1.41 -13.65
CA VAL A 124 -10.68 0.19 -13.65
C VAL A 124 -10.71 -0.45 -15.04
N ARG A 125 -9.55 -0.56 -15.66
CA ARG A 125 -9.36 -1.14 -16.99
C ARG A 125 -8.63 -2.48 -16.91
N PRO A 126 -8.72 -3.33 -17.93
CA PRO A 126 -7.89 -4.52 -18.04
C PRO A 126 -6.41 -4.20 -17.81
N GLY A 127 -5.75 -5.02 -17.01
CA GLY A 127 -4.35 -4.87 -16.65
C GLY A 127 -4.06 -3.99 -15.44
N ASN A 128 -5.05 -3.29 -14.88
CA ASN A 128 -4.83 -2.44 -13.71
C ASN A 128 -4.43 -3.25 -12.46
N PHE A 129 -3.61 -2.62 -11.64
CA PHE A 129 -3.32 -3.03 -10.28
C PHE A 129 -3.85 -1.96 -9.31
N VAL A 130 -4.75 -2.36 -8.41
CA VAL A 130 -5.48 -1.45 -7.53
C VAL A 130 -5.14 -1.76 -6.08
N VAL A 131 -4.70 -0.76 -5.32
CA VAL A 131 -4.27 -0.90 -3.92
C VAL A 131 -5.06 0.05 -3.02
N PRO A 132 -6.26 -0.34 -2.56
CA PRO A 132 -7.03 0.46 -1.64
C PRO A 132 -6.64 0.12 -0.19
N TYR A 133 -5.76 0.91 0.42
CA TYR A 133 -5.36 0.70 1.82
C TYR A 133 -5.67 1.88 2.75
N GLY A 134 -6.52 2.79 2.31
CA GLY A 134 -7.01 3.89 3.11
C GLY A 134 -7.70 3.46 4.41
N THR A 135 -7.84 4.40 5.33
CA THR A 135 -8.35 4.11 6.69
C THR A 135 -9.84 3.77 6.70
N ILE A 136 -10.62 4.44 5.85
CA ILE A 136 -12.06 4.26 5.69
C ILE A 136 -12.34 4.07 4.21
N CYS A 137 -13.45 3.42 3.87
CA CYS A 137 -13.80 3.10 2.50
C CYS A 137 -13.90 4.37 1.62
N ALA A 138 -13.00 4.42 0.64
CA ALA A 138 -12.97 5.44 -0.41
C ALA A 138 -13.29 4.83 -1.80
N ASN A 139 -13.88 3.65 -1.83
CA ASN A 139 -14.11 2.87 -3.04
C ASN A 139 -15.59 2.63 -3.25
N GLU A 140 -16.04 2.57 -4.50
CA GLU A 140 -17.38 2.10 -4.81
C GLU A 140 -17.56 0.64 -4.37
N ILE A 141 -18.75 0.30 -3.88
CA ILE A 141 -19.10 -1.05 -3.41
C ILE A 141 -19.05 -2.10 -4.53
N THR A 142 -19.09 -1.68 -5.77
CA THR A 142 -18.98 -2.52 -6.96
C THR A 142 -17.52 -2.78 -7.38
N LEU A 143 -16.54 -2.19 -6.71
CA LEU A 143 -15.14 -2.32 -7.11
C LEU A 143 -14.69 -3.79 -7.16
N THR A 144 -15.09 -4.59 -6.18
CA THR A 144 -14.74 -6.02 -6.12
C THR A 144 -15.38 -6.86 -7.22
N ASP A 145 -16.49 -6.38 -7.81
CA ASP A 145 -17.25 -7.15 -8.81
C ASP A 145 -16.54 -7.22 -10.17
N VAL A 146 -15.60 -6.31 -10.42
CA VAL A 146 -14.85 -6.24 -11.70
C VAL A 146 -13.44 -6.79 -11.61
N MET A 147 -13.00 -7.22 -10.43
CA MET A 147 -11.65 -7.74 -10.24
C MET A 147 -11.54 -9.21 -10.60
N ASP A 148 -10.53 -9.56 -11.38
CA ASP A 148 -10.24 -10.94 -11.74
C ASP A 148 -9.54 -11.69 -10.59
N LYS A 149 -8.75 -10.96 -9.78
CA LYS A 149 -8.12 -11.49 -8.56
C LYS A 149 -8.20 -10.46 -7.43
N ILE A 150 -8.57 -10.92 -6.23
CA ILE A 150 -8.51 -10.13 -5.00
C ILE A 150 -7.52 -10.80 -4.07
N VAL A 151 -6.48 -10.07 -3.68
CA VAL A 151 -5.42 -10.52 -2.79
C VAL A 151 -5.41 -9.64 -1.54
N VAL A 152 -5.13 -10.24 -0.40
CA VAL A 152 -4.93 -9.50 0.86
C VAL A 152 -3.57 -9.85 1.47
N ASP A 153 -3.10 -9.05 2.43
CA ASP A 153 -1.92 -9.40 3.21
C ASP A 153 -2.22 -10.52 4.23
N ASP A 154 -3.36 -10.43 4.93
CA ASP A 154 -3.84 -11.44 5.88
C ASP A 154 -5.36 -11.35 6.01
N TRP A 155 -6.05 -12.44 5.72
CA TRP A 155 -7.51 -12.49 5.81
C TRP A 155 -8.03 -12.39 7.23
N GLY A 156 -7.29 -12.93 8.19
CA GLY A 156 -7.65 -12.86 9.61
C GLY A 156 -7.84 -11.42 10.07
N GLN A 157 -6.96 -10.50 9.65
CA GLN A 157 -7.08 -9.06 9.95
C GLN A 157 -8.12 -8.36 9.09
N CYS A 158 -8.21 -8.71 7.81
CA CYS A 158 -9.12 -8.07 6.87
C CYS A 158 -10.60 -8.36 7.18
N LYS A 159 -10.93 -9.60 7.57
CA LYS A 159 -12.31 -10.02 7.87
C LYS A 159 -12.92 -9.37 9.11
N GLU A 160 -12.10 -8.94 10.05
CA GLU A 160 -12.57 -8.37 11.33
C GLU A 160 -13.36 -7.07 11.18
N GLY A 161 -13.54 -6.59 9.98
CA GLY A 161 -14.59 -5.69 9.49
C GLY A 161 -15.06 -4.55 10.39
N GLY A 162 -14.21 -4.03 11.27
CA GLY A 162 -14.50 -2.86 12.09
C GLY A 162 -14.87 -1.66 11.21
N LYS A 163 -15.03 -0.48 11.80
CA LYS A 163 -15.23 0.76 11.04
C LYS A 163 -14.03 1.12 10.17
N LEU A 164 -12.85 0.58 10.49
CA LEU A 164 -11.59 0.84 9.79
C LEU A 164 -11.30 -0.22 8.72
N GLY A 165 -10.80 0.24 7.59
CA GLY A 165 -10.39 -0.59 6.45
C GLY A 165 -11.13 -0.25 5.17
N SER A 166 -10.36 -0.05 4.12
CA SER A 166 -10.84 0.44 2.83
C SER A 166 -11.92 -0.46 2.20
N LEU A 167 -11.86 -1.77 2.41
CA LEU A 167 -12.85 -2.74 1.92
C LEU A 167 -13.76 -3.32 3.01
N SER A 168 -13.75 -2.77 4.22
CA SER A 168 -14.65 -3.25 5.30
C SER A 168 -16.14 -3.24 4.93
N PRO A 169 -16.69 -2.27 4.16
CA PRO A 169 -18.06 -2.34 3.68
C PRO A 169 -18.31 -3.52 2.72
N HIS A 170 -17.31 -3.89 1.89
CA HIS A 170 -17.41 -5.03 0.97
C HIS A 170 -17.48 -6.36 1.75
N VAL A 171 -16.70 -6.48 2.83
CA VAL A 171 -16.75 -7.63 3.73
C VAL A 171 -18.13 -7.71 4.41
N ARG A 172 -18.62 -6.61 4.98
CA ARG A 172 -19.96 -6.59 5.62
C ARG A 172 -21.10 -6.87 4.67
N ALA A 173 -20.98 -6.49 3.41
CA ALA A 173 -21.98 -6.76 2.38
C ALA A 173 -21.88 -8.18 1.77
N GLY A 174 -20.93 -9.01 2.26
CA GLY A 174 -20.71 -10.34 1.72
C GLY A 174 -20.11 -10.39 0.30
N LYS A 175 -19.64 -9.25 -0.21
CA LYS A 175 -18.99 -9.18 -1.53
C LYS A 175 -17.53 -9.65 -1.50
N LEU A 176 -16.88 -9.51 -0.36
CA LEU A 176 -15.54 -10.02 -0.11
C LEU A 176 -15.58 -10.99 1.07
N THR A 177 -15.34 -12.26 0.78
CA THR A 177 -15.32 -13.37 1.74
C THR A 177 -14.08 -14.21 1.54
N LYS A 178 -13.86 -15.22 2.39
CA LYS A 178 -12.73 -16.15 2.20
C LYS A 178 -12.83 -16.91 0.88
N GLU A 179 -14.04 -17.19 0.43
CA GLU A 179 -14.35 -17.95 -0.79
C GLU A 179 -14.12 -17.11 -2.06
N THR A 180 -14.39 -15.78 -1.99
CA THR A 180 -14.15 -14.86 -3.12
C THR A 180 -12.71 -14.36 -3.17
N LEU A 181 -11.92 -14.57 -2.10
CA LEU A 181 -10.53 -14.21 -2.04
C LEU A 181 -9.69 -15.15 -2.91
N TYR A 182 -8.87 -14.57 -3.80
CA TYR A 182 -7.95 -15.37 -4.60
C TYR A 182 -6.82 -15.96 -3.74
N ALA A 183 -6.11 -15.11 -2.99
CA ALA A 183 -4.96 -15.52 -2.18
C ALA A 183 -4.65 -14.51 -1.07
N GLU A 184 -3.89 -14.96 -0.09
CA GLU A 184 -3.05 -14.10 0.73
C GLU A 184 -1.69 -13.87 0.04
N LEU A 185 -1.12 -12.66 0.19
CA LEU A 185 0.14 -12.32 -0.48
C LEU A 185 1.26 -13.30 -0.12
N GLY A 186 1.28 -13.79 1.12
CA GLY A 186 2.26 -14.77 1.58
C GLY A 186 2.24 -16.09 0.79
N GLU A 187 1.06 -16.53 0.32
CA GLU A 187 0.95 -17.72 -0.53
C GLU A 187 1.60 -17.50 -1.91
N ILE A 188 1.44 -16.29 -2.46
CA ILE A 188 2.02 -15.92 -3.76
C ILE A 188 3.54 -15.78 -3.65
N VAL A 189 4.02 -15.08 -2.63
CA VAL A 189 5.46 -14.90 -2.38
C VAL A 189 6.16 -16.25 -2.16
N ALA A 190 5.49 -17.19 -1.49
CA ALA A 190 5.98 -18.55 -1.26
C ALA A 190 5.84 -19.48 -2.49
N GLY A 191 5.32 -18.99 -3.62
CA GLY A 191 5.13 -19.78 -4.84
C GLY A 191 4.02 -20.83 -4.77
N LYS A 192 3.14 -20.76 -3.76
CA LYS A 192 2.00 -21.69 -3.60
C LYS A 192 0.85 -21.36 -4.54
N LYS A 193 0.72 -20.10 -4.91
CA LYS A 193 -0.24 -19.61 -5.90
C LYS A 193 0.46 -18.65 -6.88
N PRO A 194 0.07 -18.64 -8.16
CA PRO A 194 0.62 -17.67 -9.10
C PRO A 194 0.18 -16.25 -8.74
N GLY A 195 1.02 -15.27 -9.07
CA GLY A 195 0.65 -13.86 -9.02
C GLY A 195 -0.17 -13.47 -10.25
N ARG A 196 0.28 -12.44 -10.96
CA ARG A 196 -0.30 -12.07 -12.27
C ARG A 196 0.12 -13.09 -13.32
N GLU A 197 -0.86 -13.63 -14.05
CA GLU A 197 -0.65 -14.64 -15.10
C GLU A 197 -0.74 -14.06 -16.50
N ASN A 198 -1.50 -12.97 -16.69
CA ASN A 198 -1.61 -12.31 -17.98
C ASN A 198 -1.76 -10.78 -17.85
N ALA A 199 -1.57 -10.07 -18.96
CA ALA A 199 -1.58 -8.63 -19.01
C ALA A 199 -2.98 -7.99 -18.82
N GLN A 200 -4.05 -8.75 -18.96
CA GLN A 200 -5.43 -8.23 -18.90
C GLN A 200 -6.07 -8.32 -17.53
N GLU A 201 -5.53 -9.13 -16.63
CA GLU A 201 -6.09 -9.27 -15.27
C GLU A 201 -6.18 -7.93 -14.55
N ARG A 202 -7.33 -7.67 -13.96
CA ARG A 202 -7.56 -6.59 -12.98
C ARG A 202 -7.33 -7.17 -11.61
N ILE A 203 -6.31 -6.70 -10.93
CA ILE A 203 -5.93 -7.28 -9.64
C ILE A 203 -6.03 -6.22 -8.56
N LEU A 204 -6.77 -6.54 -7.50
CA LEU A 204 -6.87 -5.73 -6.30
C LEU A 204 -6.04 -6.35 -5.19
N PHE A 205 -5.22 -5.51 -4.55
CA PHE A 205 -4.45 -5.89 -3.37
C PHE A 205 -4.83 -4.99 -2.18
N TRP A 206 -5.52 -5.56 -1.21
CA TRP A 206 -5.86 -4.87 0.02
C TRP A 206 -4.97 -5.32 1.17
N HIS A 207 -4.24 -4.38 1.77
CA HIS A 207 -3.41 -4.67 2.93
C HIS A 207 -3.74 -3.75 4.11
N ARG A 208 -3.59 -4.28 5.31
CA ARG A 208 -3.75 -3.55 6.58
C ARG A 208 -2.43 -3.44 7.34
N GLY A 209 -1.44 -4.21 6.93
CA GLY A 209 -0.14 -4.32 7.56
C GLY A 209 -0.10 -5.44 8.61
N LEU A 210 1.05 -6.08 8.69
CA LEU A 210 1.33 -7.15 9.63
C LEU A 210 2.46 -6.72 10.56
N SER A 211 2.33 -7.02 11.85
CA SER A 211 3.39 -6.77 12.83
C SER A 211 4.69 -7.51 12.50
N THR A 212 4.61 -8.63 11.78
CA THR A 212 5.79 -9.34 11.25
C THR A 212 6.64 -8.48 10.32
N ASN A 213 6.02 -7.56 9.56
CA ASN A 213 6.73 -6.62 8.70
C ASN A 213 7.48 -5.56 9.52
N ASP A 214 6.88 -5.11 10.64
CA ASP A 214 7.55 -4.20 11.58
C ASP A 214 8.75 -4.87 12.24
N ILE A 215 8.61 -6.14 12.63
CA ILE A 215 9.70 -6.93 13.21
C ILE A 215 10.83 -7.16 12.21
N ALA A 216 10.52 -7.54 10.97
CA ALA A 216 11.52 -7.77 9.94
C ALA A 216 12.36 -6.51 9.65
N LEU A 217 11.68 -5.36 9.48
CA LEU A 217 12.38 -4.09 9.25
C LEU A 217 13.12 -3.61 10.51
N GLY A 218 12.52 -3.80 11.69
CA GLY A 218 13.15 -3.49 12.97
C GLY A 218 14.44 -4.29 13.21
N GLN A 219 14.47 -5.56 12.81
CA GLN A 219 15.68 -6.39 12.86
C GLN A 219 16.80 -5.80 11.98
N LEU A 220 16.48 -5.41 10.75
CA LEU A 220 17.46 -4.77 9.86
C LEU A 220 18.00 -3.46 10.44
N TYR A 221 17.13 -2.64 11.04
CA TYR A 221 17.56 -1.41 11.73
C TYR A 221 18.49 -1.70 12.89
N TYR A 222 18.17 -2.70 13.71
CA TYR A 222 19.01 -3.12 14.84
C TYR A 222 20.40 -3.58 14.38
N GLU A 223 20.46 -4.48 13.41
CA GLU A 223 21.71 -5.00 12.86
C GLU A 223 22.59 -3.88 12.26
N LYS A 224 21.95 -2.99 11.49
CA LYS A 224 22.64 -1.85 10.89
C LYS A 224 23.14 -0.86 11.95
N ALA A 225 22.34 -0.60 13.00
CA ALA A 225 22.75 0.26 14.11
C ALA A 225 23.95 -0.31 14.86
N LEU A 226 23.97 -1.61 15.12
CA LEU A 226 25.13 -2.28 15.73
C LEU A 226 26.37 -2.16 14.86
N ALA A 227 26.26 -2.41 13.56
CA ALA A 227 27.38 -2.32 12.62
C ALA A 227 27.96 -0.90 12.51
N LEU A 228 27.13 0.13 12.70
CA LEU A 228 27.52 1.54 12.67
C LEU A 228 27.91 2.11 14.05
N GLY A 229 27.82 1.34 15.12
CA GLY A 229 28.07 1.80 16.48
C GLY A 229 27.04 2.84 16.98
N ILE A 230 25.80 2.81 16.44
CA ILE A 230 24.72 3.75 16.78
C ILE A 230 23.85 3.13 17.87
N GLY A 231 23.45 3.95 18.84
CA GLY A 231 22.56 3.58 19.94
C GLY A 231 23.25 3.56 21.29
N THR A 232 22.48 3.30 22.32
CA THR A 232 22.95 3.22 23.71
C THR A 232 22.72 1.83 24.25
N LYS A 233 23.78 1.22 24.79
CA LYS A 233 23.67 -0.07 25.48
C LYS A 233 23.09 0.15 26.87
N LEU A 234 21.93 -0.43 27.13
CA LEU A 234 21.26 -0.39 28.41
C LEU A 234 21.44 -1.72 29.14
N PHE A 235 21.55 -1.65 30.47
CA PHE A 235 21.51 -2.84 31.31
C PHE A 235 20.05 -3.14 31.67
N TYR A 236 19.61 -4.35 31.38
CA TYR A 236 18.29 -4.85 31.73
C TYR A 236 18.48 -5.96 32.80
N ARG A 237 17.85 -5.74 33.95
CA ARG A 237 17.85 -6.71 35.08
C ARG A 237 16.53 -7.48 35.11
#